data_aca720b88cd87705ffbab767114c4115
#
_entry.id   aca720b88cd87705ffbab767114c4115
#
_cell.length_a   1.000
_cell.length_b   1.000
_cell.length_c   1.000
_cell.angle_alpha   90.00
_cell.angle_beta   90.00
_cell.angle_gamma   90.00
#
_symmetry.space_group_name_H-M   'P 1'
#
loop_
_entity.id
_entity.type
_entity.pdbx_description
1 polymer ?
#
loop_
_entity_poly.entity_id
_entity_poly.type
_entity_poly.pdbx_seq_one_letter_code
_entity_poly.pdbx_strand_id
1 'polypeptide(L)'
;MKIGSHVGNAGTDMLKGSVLEAVSYDANCFMVYLGAPQNTYRKPLSQLKIPEMRDLLDKYNININDVVVHAPYIVNLAQGDLEKRNFAIDFITKEVKYCYEAGFKTIVLHPGAHVGQGIDTGITNIVSGLIEILERTSHTDVNIAIETMAGKGSEVGSNFSELQEIIKTVNSPRIKVCFDTCHTFDSGYDLVNNYDGVFQEFDKIIGF
;
A
#
# COMPACT_ATOMS: atom_id res chain seq x y z
N MET A 1 6.99 -19.99 -3.40
CA MET A 1 5.77 -19.17 -3.38
C MET A 1 5.70 -18.47 -2.03
N LYS A 2 5.27 -17.20 -1.99
CA LYS A 2 5.03 -16.44 -0.75
C LYS A 2 3.54 -16.47 -0.44
N ILE A 3 3.18 -16.96 0.74
CA ILE A 3 1.80 -17.07 1.20
C ILE A 3 1.74 -16.56 2.64
N GLY A 4 0.78 -15.70 2.91
CA GLY A 4 0.59 -15.12 4.22
C GLY A 4 -0.77 -14.46 4.37
N SER A 5 -0.93 -13.74 5.46
CA SER A 5 -2.17 -13.03 5.79
C SER A 5 -1.89 -11.61 6.26
N HIS A 6 -2.93 -10.83 6.39
CA HIS A 6 -2.90 -9.59 7.14
C HIS A 6 -2.93 -9.95 8.63
N VAL A 7 -1.99 -9.44 9.40
CA VAL A 7 -1.84 -9.71 10.84
C VAL A 7 -1.96 -8.44 11.67
N GLY A 8 -2.26 -8.61 12.95
CA GLY A 8 -2.41 -7.51 13.88
C GLY A 8 -1.06 -6.86 14.27
N ASN A 9 -1.11 -5.57 14.62
CA ASN A 9 -0.02 -4.83 15.25
C ASN A 9 -0.60 -4.06 16.45
N ALA A 10 -0.79 -4.76 17.55
CA ALA A 10 -1.51 -4.22 18.69
C ALA A 10 -0.97 -4.78 20.03
N GLY A 11 -1.56 -4.31 21.13
CA GLY A 11 -1.22 -4.76 22.48
C GLY A 11 0.17 -4.33 22.92
N THR A 12 0.84 -5.19 23.68
CA THR A 12 2.20 -5.00 24.20
C THR A 12 3.27 -5.54 23.27
N ASP A 13 2.92 -6.51 22.42
CA ASP A 13 3.87 -7.20 21.54
C ASP A 13 4.08 -6.54 20.19
N MET A 14 3.16 -5.69 19.73
CA MET A 14 3.31 -4.90 18.52
C MET A 14 3.82 -5.75 17.32
N LEU A 15 4.81 -5.30 16.57
CA LEU A 15 5.36 -6.01 15.40
C LEU A 15 5.98 -7.37 15.74
N LYS A 16 6.48 -7.56 16.98
CA LYS A 16 6.86 -8.88 17.47
C LYS A 16 5.66 -9.83 17.46
N GLY A 17 4.51 -9.36 17.94
CA GLY A 17 3.25 -10.10 17.91
C GLY A 17 2.79 -10.42 16.49
N SER A 18 2.97 -9.49 15.55
CA SER A 18 2.65 -9.70 14.14
C SER A 18 3.40 -10.88 13.53
N VAL A 19 4.70 -11.02 13.82
CA VAL A 19 5.48 -12.18 13.35
C VAL A 19 4.97 -13.49 13.95
N LEU A 20 4.69 -13.50 15.26
CA LEU A 20 4.19 -14.71 15.94
C LEU A 20 2.81 -15.14 15.41
N GLU A 21 1.95 -14.17 15.10
CA GLU A 21 0.66 -14.42 14.49
C GLU A 21 0.82 -15.02 13.07
N ALA A 22 1.69 -14.42 12.22
CA ALA A 22 1.98 -14.95 10.89
C ALA A 22 2.51 -16.38 10.94
N VAL A 23 3.44 -16.65 11.85
CA VAL A 23 4.03 -17.99 12.05
C VAL A 23 2.97 -18.99 12.52
N SER A 24 1.99 -18.57 13.33
CA SER A 24 0.90 -19.46 13.78
C SER A 24 -0.01 -19.94 12.64
N TYR A 25 0.05 -19.28 11.49
CA TYR A 25 -0.66 -19.65 10.25
C TYR A 25 0.23 -20.37 9.23
N ASP A 26 1.45 -20.76 9.60
CA ASP A 26 2.47 -21.28 8.68
C ASP A 26 2.80 -20.31 7.52
N ALA A 27 2.60 -19.01 7.75
CA ALA A 27 2.87 -17.98 6.75
C ALA A 27 4.37 -17.72 6.60
N ASN A 28 4.82 -17.45 5.37
CA ASN A 28 6.21 -17.08 5.06
C ASN A 28 6.37 -15.63 4.56
N CYS A 29 5.29 -14.87 4.59
CA CYS A 29 5.18 -13.42 4.41
C CYS A 29 3.93 -12.92 5.15
N PHE A 30 3.78 -11.62 5.32
CA PHE A 30 2.56 -11.06 5.90
C PHE A 30 2.40 -9.58 5.57
N MET A 31 1.18 -9.07 5.76
CA MET A 31 0.87 -7.66 5.67
C MET A 31 0.48 -7.12 7.04
N VAL A 32 0.83 -5.85 7.31
CA VAL A 32 0.57 -5.23 8.61
C VAL A 32 0.29 -3.74 8.46
N TYR A 33 -0.57 -3.18 9.32
CA TYR A 33 -0.67 -1.73 9.53
C TYR A 33 0.30 -1.28 10.62
N LEU A 34 0.96 -0.12 10.45
CA LEU A 34 1.81 0.47 11.52
C LEU A 34 1.01 1.12 12.65
N GLY A 35 -0.29 1.21 12.49
CA GLY A 35 -1.27 1.66 13.49
C GLY A 35 -2.68 1.33 13.02
N ALA A 36 -3.71 1.77 13.72
CA ALA A 36 -5.08 1.46 13.34
C ALA A 36 -5.42 2.04 11.94
N PRO A 37 -6.02 1.25 11.03
CA PRO A 37 -6.27 1.67 9.64
C PRO A 37 -7.32 2.77 9.51
N GLN A 38 -8.14 2.98 10.53
CA GLN A 38 -9.21 3.98 10.57
C GLN A 38 -8.77 5.32 11.17
N ASN A 39 -7.50 5.51 11.51
CA ASN A 39 -6.97 6.77 12.03
C ASN A 39 -5.51 7.00 11.64
N THR A 40 -5.02 8.19 11.94
CA THR A 40 -3.65 8.61 11.64
C THR A 40 -2.73 8.62 12.86
N TYR A 41 -3.19 8.12 14.00
CA TYR A 41 -2.32 7.99 15.18
C TYR A 41 -1.28 6.89 14.97
N ARG A 42 -0.02 7.24 15.25
CA ARG A 42 1.11 6.30 15.17
C ARG A 42 1.92 6.35 16.45
N LYS A 43 2.17 5.18 17.02
CA LYS A 43 3.13 5.05 18.12
C LYS A 43 4.53 5.40 17.62
N PRO A 44 5.40 5.95 18.47
CA PRO A 44 6.82 6.08 18.15
C PRO A 44 7.44 4.71 17.77
N LEU A 45 8.37 4.71 16.84
CA LEU A 45 9.04 3.47 16.37
C LEU A 45 9.68 2.67 17.50
N SER A 46 10.21 3.36 18.53
CA SER A 46 10.77 2.72 19.72
C SER A 46 9.80 1.84 20.51
N GLN A 47 8.49 2.02 20.30
CA GLN A 47 7.43 1.23 20.94
C GLN A 47 6.92 0.09 20.05
N LEU A 48 7.34 0.00 18.79
CA LEU A 48 6.85 -1.01 17.83
C LEU A 48 7.55 -2.36 17.94
N LYS A 49 8.51 -2.55 18.83
CA LYS A 49 9.23 -3.82 19.03
C LYS A 49 9.97 -4.29 17.77
N ILE A 50 10.60 -3.37 17.05
CA ILE A 50 11.31 -3.64 15.80
C ILE A 50 12.50 -4.58 15.98
N PRO A 51 13.38 -4.43 17.00
CA PRO A 51 14.46 -5.41 17.22
C PRO A 51 13.93 -6.81 17.42
N GLU A 52 12.95 -6.98 18.29
CA GLU A 52 12.35 -8.29 18.59
C GLU A 52 11.61 -8.88 17.36
N MET A 53 11.02 -8.02 16.53
CA MET A 53 10.46 -8.44 15.23
C MET A 53 11.56 -9.03 14.33
N ARG A 54 12.69 -8.35 14.18
CA ARG A 54 13.80 -8.78 13.32
C ARG A 54 14.38 -10.12 13.80
N ASP A 55 14.60 -10.27 15.09
CA ASP A 55 15.08 -11.53 15.68
C ASP A 55 14.14 -12.71 15.35
N LEU A 56 12.82 -12.46 15.38
CA LEU A 56 11.84 -13.50 15.05
C LEU A 56 11.75 -13.76 13.54
N LEU A 57 11.86 -12.73 12.69
CA LEU A 57 11.92 -12.90 11.25
C LEU A 57 13.11 -13.80 10.86
N ASP A 58 14.29 -13.55 11.44
CA ASP A 58 15.48 -14.36 11.22
C ASP A 58 15.28 -15.79 11.73
N LYS A 59 14.75 -15.94 12.96
CA LYS A 59 14.48 -17.25 13.58
C LYS A 59 13.55 -18.13 12.73
N TYR A 60 12.53 -17.54 12.12
CA TYR A 60 11.52 -18.26 11.33
C TYR A 60 11.79 -18.20 9.82
N ASN A 61 12.95 -17.67 9.41
CA ASN A 61 13.36 -17.55 8.01
C ASN A 61 12.33 -16.81 7.13
N ILE A 62 11.73 -15.75 7.67
CA ILE A 62 10.86 -14.82 6.93
C ILE A 62 11.71 -13.63 6.51
N ASN A 63 11.79 -13.38 5.19
CA ASN A 63 12.54 -12.24 4.69
C ASN A 63 11.74 -10.94 4.96
N ILE A 64 12.37 -9.94 5.58
CA ILE A 64 11.73 -8.65 5.85
C ILE A 64 11.23 -7.95 4.58
N ASN A 65 11.84 -8.21 3.42
CA ASN A 65 11.39 -7.68 2.14
C ASN A 65 10.04 -8.27 1.66
N ASP A 66 9.63 -9.41 2.25
CA ASP A 66 8.34 -10.06 2.00
C ASP A 66 7.25 -9.61 3.00
N VAL A 67 7.60 -8.70 3.92
CA VAL A 67 6.65 -8.07 4.82
C VAL A 67 6.17 -6.76 4.18
N VAL A 68 4.87 -6.66 4.00
CA VAL A 68 4.25 -5.50 3.36
C VAL A 68 3.51 -4.66 4.41
N VAL A 69 3.72 -3.35 4.38
CA VAL A 69 2.95 -2.42 5.19
C VAL A 69 1.76 -1.92 4.37
N HIS A 70 0.60 -1.77 4.98
CA HIS A 70 -0.54 -1.13 4.36
C HIS A 70 -0.80 0.24 4.98
N ALA A 71 -0.94 1.27 4.16
CA ALA A 71 -1.32 2.60 4.61
C ALA A 71 -2.79 2.61 5.06
N PRO A 72 -3.20 3.48 6.01
CA PRO A 72 -4.60 3.58 6.38
C PRO A 72 -5.46 4.08 5.21
N TYR A 73 -6.61 3.48 5.04
CA TYR A 73 -7.54 3.77 3.95
C TYR A 73 -8.25 5.13 4.06
N ILE A 74 -8.06 5.84 5.18
CA ILE A 74 -8.69 7.16 5.38
C ILE A 74 -7.94 8.32 4.71
N VAL A 75 -6.72 8.08 4.21
CA VAL A 75 -5.97 9.10 3.48
C VAL A 75 -6.37 9.10 2.01
N ASN A 76 -6.46 10.29 1.41
CA ASN A 76 -6.97 10.45 0.05
C ASN A 76 -6.13 11.45 -0.73
N LEU A 77 -5.28 10.96 -1.64
CA LEU A 77 -4.47 11.81 -2.52
C LEU A 77 -5.27 12.39 -3.69
N ALA A 78 -6.40 11.78 -4.07
CA ALA A 78 -7.19 12.17 -5.22
C ALA A 78 -8.06 13.41 -4.98
N GLN A 79 -8.27 13.79 -3.70
CA GLN A 79 -9.23 14.83 -3.42
C GLN A 79 -8.71 16.25 -3.75
N GLY A 80 -9.66 17.15 -4.08
CA GLY A 80 -9.32 18.49 -4.47
C GLY A 80 -9.22 19.51 -3.35
N ASP A 81 -9.72 19.20 -2.16
CA ASP A 81 -9.48 20.00 -0.97
C ASP A 81 -7.97 19.98 -0.65
N LEU A 82 -7.32 21.11 -0.88
CA LEU A 82 -5.86 21.22 -0.79
C LEU A 82 -5.33 20.93 0.63
N GLU A 83 -6.07 21.33 1.65
CA GLU A 83 -5.67 21.10 3.05
C GLU A 83 -5.66 19.61 3.39
N LYS A 84 -6.72 18.90 3.01
CA LYS A 84 -6.83 17.45 3.23
C LYS A 84 -5.85 16.67 2.37
N ARG A 85 -5.60 17.12 1.13
CA ARG A 85 -4.60 16.49 0.26
C ARG A 85 -3.19 16.67 0.81
N ASN A 86 -2.83 17.88 1.26
CA ASN A 86 -1.53 18.13 1.91
C ASN A 86 -1.36 17.29 3.17
N PHE A 87 -2.42 17.16 3.97
CA PHE A 87 -2.41 16.27 5.13
C PHE A 87 -2.14 14.81 4.71
N ALA A 88 -2.77 14.32 3.63
CA ALA A 88 -2.53 12.96 3.13
C ALA A 88 -1.08 12.79 2.65
N ILE A 89 -0.53 13.76 1.95
CA ILE A 89 0.88 13.76 1.49
C ILE A 89 1.83 13.72 2.70
N ASP A 90 1.63 14.59 3.69
CA ASP A 90 2.43 14.61 4.92
C ASP A 90 2.38 13.28 5.66
N PHE A 91 1.19 12.72 5.77
CA PHE A 91 0.98 11.47 6.47
C PHE A 91 1.65 10.29 5.75
N ILE A 92 1.44 10.13 4.44
CA ILE A 92 2.08 9.05 3.68
C ILE A 92 3.61 9.22 3.65
N THR A 93 4.11 10.45 3.56
CA THR A 93 5.55 10.73 3.68
C THR A 93 6.10 10.18 5.00
N LYS A 94 5.36 10.37 6.11
CA LYS A 94 5.74 9.83 7.42
C LYS A 94 5.69 8.30 7.45
N GLU A 95 4.65 7.70 6.87
CA GLU A 95 4.53 6.23 6.79
C GLU A 95 5.69 5.60 6.00
N VAL A 96 6.07 6.20 4.86
CA VAL A 96 7.23 5.76 4.07
C VAL A 96 8.53 5.83 4.89
N LYS A 97 8.74 6.91 5.65
CA LYS A 97 9.90 7.04 6.54
C LYS A 97 9.87 5.99 7.65
N TYR A 98 8.71 5.71 8.23
CA TYR A 98 8.56 4.66 9.24
C TYR A 98 8.86 3.27 8.66
N CYS A 99 8.40 2.98 7.44
CA CYS A 99 8.76 1.75 6.74
C CYS A 99 10.27 1.63 6.57
N TYR A 100 10.92 2.68 6.09
CA TYR A 100 12.38 2.70 5.89
C TYR A 100 13.15 2.44 7.19
N GLU A 101 12.82 3.15 8.27
CA GLU A 101 13.49 3.00 9.58
C GLU A 101 13.23 1.61 10.20
N ALA A 102 12.04 1.04 10.00
CA ALA A 102 11.72 -0.31 10.43
C ALA A 102 12.39 -1.40 9.57
N GLY A 103 12.80 -1.05 8.34
CA GLY A 103 13.44 -1.95 7.37
C GLY A 103 12.49 -2.55 6.33
N PHE A 104 11.22 -2.15 6.32
CA PHE A 104 10.24 -2.59 5.33
C PHE A 104 10.51 -1.95 3.95
N LYS A 105 10.24 -2.69 2.88
CA LYS A 105 10.53 -2.27 1.51
C LYS A 105 9.32 -1.88 0.70
N THR A 106 8.11 -2.15 1.18
CA THR A 106 6.88 -1.88 0.42
C THR A 106 5.76 -1.41 1.33
N ILE A 107 5.12 -0.32 0.92
CA ILE A 107 3.86 0.16 1.49
C ILE A 107 2.78 0.15 0.41
N VAL A 108 1.63 -0.46 0.72
CA VAL A 108 0.43 -0.44 -0.13
C VAL A 108 -0.39 0.81 0.20
N LEU A 109 -0.92 1.43 -0.82
CA LEU A 109 -1.69 2.66 -0.73
C LEU A 109 -2.92 2.61 -1.63
N HIS A 110 -4.11 2.84 -1.08
CA HIS A 110 -5.28 3.19 -1.89
C HIS A 110 -5.04 4.53 -2.58
N PRO A 111 -5.18 4.64 -3.92
CA PRO A 111 -4.92 5.90 -4.61
C PRO A 111 -5.80 7.05 -4.12
N GLY A 112 -7.05 6.74 -3.76
CA GLY A 112 -8.02 7.69 -3.22
C GLY A 112 -9.27 7.84 -4.06
N ALA A 113 -10.08 8.84 -3.75
CA ALA A 113 -11.36 9.13 -4.39
C ALA A 113 -11.44 10.60 -4.80
N HIS A 114 -11.91 10.89 -6.01
CA HIS A 114 -11.94 12.25 -6.59
C HIS A 114 -13.05 13.17 -6.02
N VAL A 115 -13.97 12.62 -5.23
CA VAL A 115 -15.00 13.36 -4.48
C VAL A 115 -15.76 14.38 -5.36
N GLY A 116 -16.25 13.91 -6.52
CA GLY A 116 -17.07 14.72 -7.45
C GLY A 116 -16.31 15.65 -8.41
N GLN A 117 -14.96 15.68 -8.38
CA GLN A 117 -14.16 16.54 -9.26
C GLN A 117 -13.85 15.93 -10.64
N GLY A 118 -14.23 14.68 -10.84
CA GLY A 118 -13.93 13.92 -12.04
C GLY A 118 -12.59 13.16 -11.96
N ILE A 119 -12.53 12.10 -12.76
CA ILE A 119 -11.42 11.13 -12.73
C ILE A 119 -10.09 11.77 -13.12
N ASP A 120 -10.06 12.61 -14.16
CA ASP A 120 -8.84 13.25 -14.64
C ASP A 120 -8.21 14.16 -13.57
N THR A 121 -9.04 14.90 -12.84
CA THR A 121 -8.60 15.72 -11.71
C THR A 121 -8.08 14.84 -10.57
N GLY A 122 -8.78 13.73 -10.29
CA GLY A 122 -8.35 12.76 -9.29
C GLY A 122 -6.97 12.18 -9.60
N ILE A 123 -6.75 11.74 -10.83
CA ILE A 123 -5.46 11.21 -11.31
C ILE A 123 -4.36 12.28 -11.20
N THR A 124 -4.63 13.50 -11.66
CA THR A 124 -3.68 14.63 -11.57
C THR A 124 -3.26 14.90 -10.13
N ASN A 125 -4.22 14.87 -9.19
CA ASN A 125 -3.95 15.08 -7.77
C ASN A 125 -3.12 13.96 -7.17
N ILE A 126 -3.42 12.69 -7.50
CA ILE A 126 -2.64 11.51 -7.06
C ILE A 126 -1.20 11.62 -7.56
N VAL A 127 -1.02 11.90 -8.86
CA VAL A 127 0.30 12.03 -9.48
C VAL A 127 1.14 13.10 -8.78
N SER A 128 0.56 14.30 -8.60
CA SER A 128 1.24 15.40 -7.89
C SER A 128 1.63 14.99 -6.45
N GLY A 129 0.70 14.35 -5.72
CA GLY A 129 0.97 13.89 -4.37
C GLY A 129 2.05 12.82 -4.29
N LEU A 130 2.05 11.84 -5.21
CA LEU A 130 3.07 10.80 -5.27
C LEU A 130 4.45 11.35 -5.61
N ILE A 131 4.55 12.29 -6.55
CA ILE A 131 5.82 12.95 -6.90
C ILE A 131 6.38 13.65 -5.66
N GLU A 132 5.58 14.44 -4.95
CA GLU A 132 6.01 15.13 -3.74
C GLU A 132 6.44 14.15 -2.63
N ILE A 133 5.70 13.06 -2.40
CA ILE A 133 6.08 12.03 -1.43
C ILE A 133 7.42 11.40 -1.81
N LEU A 134 7.64 11.07 -3.09
CA LEU A 134 8.88 10.48 -3.58
C LEU A 134 10.07 11.43 -3.40
N GLU A 135 9.90 12.71 -3.68
CA GLU A 135 10.92 13.75 -3.47
C GLU A 135 11.28 13.88 -1.99
N ARG A 136 10.29 13.98 -1.13
CA ARG A 136 10.45 14.11 0.35
C ARG A 136 11.00 12.84 1.02
N THR A 137 11.00 11.72 0.29
CA THR A 137 11.52 10.40 0.73
C THR A 137 12.62 9.88 -0.20
N SER A 138 13.31 10.76 -0.95
CA SER A 138 14.33 10.40 -1.94
C SER A 138 15.53 9.63 -1.35
N HIS A 139 15.78 9.79 -0.04
CA HIS A 139 16.82 9.07 0.71
C HIS A 139 16.41 7.63 1.08
N THR A 140 15.22 7.18 0.73
CA THR A 140 14.70 5.83 1.03
C THR A 140 14.58 4.99 -0.23
N ASP A 141 14.56 3.68 -0.07
CA ASP A 141 14.33 2.70 -1.13
C ASP A 141 12.95 2.00 -1.01
N VAL A 142 12.05 2.56 -0.22
CA VAL A 142 10.70 2.02 -0.01
C VAL A 142 9.84 2.22 -1.25
N ASN A 143 9.24 1.14 -1.74
CA ASN A 143 8.27 1.16 -2.82
C ASN A 143 6.89 1.58 -2.31
N ILE A 144 6.15 2.32 -3.14
CA ILE A 144 4.74 2.63 -2.92
C ILE A 144 3.94 1.82 -3.94
N ALA A 145 3.21 0.82 -3.47
CA ALA A 145 2.36 -0.01 -4.31
C ALA A 145 0.92 0.55 -4.28
N ILE A 146 0.49 1.16 -5.38
CA ILE A 146 -0.90 1.62 -5.52
C ILE A 146 -1.82 0.43 -5.75
N GLU A 147 -2.92 0.38 -5.03
CA GLU A 147 -3.83 -0.77 -5.06
C GLU A 147 -4.89 -0.65 -6.15
N THR A 148 -5.24 -1.78 -6.77
CA THR A 148 -6.44 -1.85 -7.64
C THR A 148 -7.68 -1.64 -6.79
N MET A 149 -8.62 -0.78 -7.24
CA MET A 149 -9.79 -0.36 -6.47
C MET A 149 -11.09 -0.91 -7.05
N ALA A 150 -12.11 -1.02 -6.20
CA ALA A 150 -13.43 -1.51 -6.58
C ALA A 150 -14.27 -0.52 -7.40
N GLY A 151 -13.87 0.76 -7.46
CA GLY A 151 -14.62 1.80 -8.15
C GLY A 151 -15.87 2.27 -7.39
N LYS A 152 -15.94 2.04 -6.09
CA LYS A 152 -17.08 2.46 -5.27
C LYS A 152 -17.11 3.97 -5.10
N GLY A 153 -18.25 4.58 -5.39
CA GLY A 153 -18.45 6.02 -5.32
C GLY A 153 -17.60 6.77 -6.35
N SER A 154 -16.48 7.33 -5.93
CA SER A 154 -15.56 8.12 -6.77
C SER A 154 -14.10 7.67 -6.63
N GLU A 155 -13.89 6.41 -6.29
CA GLU A 155 -12.55 5.81 -6.22
C GLU A 155 -11.83 5.86 -7.56
N VAL A 156 -10.54 6.14 -7.51
CA VAL A 156 -9.61 6.12 -8.65
C VAL A 156 -8.81 4.82 -8.62
N GLY A 157 -8.48 4.25 -9.78
CA GLY A 157 -7.74 2.99 -9.87
C GLY A 157 -8.65 1.76 -10.01
N SER A 158 -9.89 1.97 -10.45
CA SER A 158 -10.87 0.90 -10.68
C SER A 158 -10.63 0.12 -11.98
N ASN A 159 -9.75 0.58 -12.83
CA ASN A 159 -9.31 -0.15 -14.02
C ASN A 159 -7.79 0.02 -14.24
N PHE A 160 -7.23 -0.88 -15.00
CA PHE A 160 -5.77 -0.92 -15.19
C PHE A 160 -5.24 0.29 -15.96
N SER A 161 -6.06 0.93 -16.81
CA SER A 161 -5.66 2.13 -17.56
C SER A 161 -5.45 3.34 -16.66
N GLU A 162 -6.31 3.53 -15.64
CA GLU A 162 -6.14 4.59 -14.64
C GLU A 162 -4.83 4.41 -13.85
N LEU A 163 -4.54 3.18 -13.42
CA LEU A 163 -3.28 2.87 -12.73
C LEU A 163 -2.06 3.07 -13.64
N GLN A 164 -2.17 2.63 -14.91
CA GLN A 164 -1.10 2.85 -15.90
C GLN A 164 -0.81 4.33 -16.11
N GLU A 165 -1.84 5.16 -16.20
CA GLU A 165 -1.68 6.61 -16.37
C GLU A 165 -0.94 7.23 -15.19
N ILE A 166 -1.32 6.86 -13.95
CA ILE A 166 -0.62 7.29 -12.74
C ILE A 166 0.85 6.87 -12.78
N ILE A 167 1.12 5.58 -13.03
CA ILE A 167 2.48 5.01 -13.03
C ILE A 167 3.35 5.70 -14.09
N LYS A 168 2.86 5.82 -15.32
CA LYS A 168 3.59 6.44 -16.43
C LYS A 168 3.88 7.92 -16.18
N THR A 169 2.94 8.64 -15.58
CA THR A 169 3.09 10.07 -15.35
C THR A 169 4.03 10.34 -14.17
N VAL A 170 3.95 9.56 -13.10
CA VAL A 170 4.93 9.65 -11.97
C VAL A 170 6.32 9.21 -12.42
N ASN A 171 6.41 8.23 -13.30
CA ASN A 171 7.65 7.73 -13.92
C ASN A 171 8.77 7.44 -12.89
N SER A 172 8.45 6.70 -11.84
CA SER A 172 9.40 6.32 -10.81
C SER A 172 9.44 4.80 -10.63
N PRO A 173 10.64 4.17 -10.54
CA PRO A 173 10.76 2.73 -10.30
C PRO A 173 10.25 2.31 -8.91
N ARG A 174 10.04 3.27 -8.01
CA ARG A 174 9.49 3.03 -6.67
C ARG A 174 7.96 2.94 -6.65
N ILE A 175 7.28 3.27 -7.75
CA ILE A 175 5.83 3.04 -7.86
C ILE A 175 5.59 1.63 -8.37
N LYS A 176 4.78 0.89 -7.63
CA LYS A 176 4.37 -0.50 -7.91
C LYS A 176 2.86 -0.60 -7.87
N VAL A 177 2.32 -1.78 -8.16
CA VAL A 177 0.89 -2.08 -8.04
C VAL A 177 0.69 -3.21 -7.02
N CYS A 178 -0.31 -3.04 -6.17
CA CYS A 178 -0.91 -4.12 -5.39
C CYS A 178 -2.19 -4.57 -6.10
N PHE A 179 -2.20 -5.80 -6.58
CA PHE A 179 -3.37 -6.39 -7.22
C PHE A 179 -4.27 -7.00 -6.15
N ASP A 180 -5.38 -6.34 -5.81
CA ASP A 180 -6.41 -6.88 -4.93
C ASP A 180 -7.48 -7.59 -5.78
N THR A 181 -7.64 -8.90 -5.57
CA THR A 181 -8.60 -9.71 -6.33
C THR A 181 -10.06 -9.39 -6.02
N CYS A 182 -10.36 -8.99 -4.78
CA CYS A 182 -11.69 -8.59 -4.37
C CYS A 182 -12.10 -7.27 -5.04
N HIS A 183 -11.22 -6.25 -4.97
CA HIS A 183 -11.46 -4.98 -5.61
C HIS A 183 -11.56 -5.10 -7.14
N THR A 184 -10.65 -5.86 -7.75
CA THR A 184 -10.64 -6.10 -9.19
C THR A 184 -11.92 -6.82 -9.66
N PHE A 185 -12.40 -7.81 -8.90
CA PHE A 185 -13.67 -8.46 -9.17
C PHE A 185 -14.86 -7.49 -9.03
N ASP A 186 -14.91 -6.73 -7.95
CA ASP A 186 -15.97 -5.74 -7.69
C ASP A 186 -16.00 -4.63 -8.75
N SER A 187 -14.86 -4.29 -9.36
CA SER A 187 -14.78 -3.31 -10.45
C SER A 187 -15.22 -3.84 -11.82
N GLY A 188 -15.54 -5.15 -11.89
CA GLY A 188 -16.14 -5.77 -13.07
C GLY A 188 -15.24 -6.69 -13.89
N TYR A 189 -14.00 -6.93 -13.46
CA TYR A 189 -13.14 -7.95 -14.10
C TYR A 189 -13.57 -9.35 -13.72
N ASP A 190 -13.77 -10.23 -14.72
CA ASP A 190 -14.26 -11.60 -14.52
C ASP A 190 -13.13 -12.53 -14.06
N LEU A 191 -12.79 -12.46 -12.77
CA LEU A 191 -11.80 -13.36 -12.16
C LEU A 191 -12.32 -14.79 -11.94
N VAL A 192 -13.61 -15.04 -12.12
CA VAL A 192 -14.21 -16.38 -11.93
C VAL A 192 -14.13 -17.20 -13.20
N ASN A 193 -14.54 -16.64 -14.35
CA ASN A 193 -14.63 -17.37 -15.60
C ASN A 193 -13.50 -17.03 -16.59
N ASN A 194 -12.78 -15.91 -16.40
CA ASN A 194 -11.71 -15.43 -17.28
C ASN A 194 -10.46 -14.99 -16.52
N TYR A 195 -10.05 -15.76 -15.51
CA TYR A 195 -8.90 -15.46 -14.67
C TYR A 195 -7.62 -15.13 -15.48
N ASP A 196 -7.25 -16.05 -16.37
CA ASP A 196 -6.03 -15.87 -17.20
C ASP A 196 -6.13 -14.65 -18.11
N GLY A 197 -7.30 -14.34 -18.67
CA GLY A 197 -7.52 -13.17 -19.51
C GLY A 197 -7.34 -11.85 -18.73
N VAL A 198 -7.82 -11.79 -17.49
CA VAL A 198 -7.63 -10.63 -16.63
C VAL A 198 -6.13 -10.40 -16.32
N PHE A 199 -5.39 -11.46 -16.00
CA PHE A 199 -3.94 -11.33 -15.75
C PHE A 199 -3.14 -11.04 -17.03
N GLN A 200 -3.54 -11.53 -18.19
CA GLN A 200 -2.94 -11.15 -19.47
C GLN A 200 -3.19 -9.66 -19.79
N GLU A 201 -4.39 -9.16 -19.50
CA GLU A 201 -4.69 -7.74 -19.66
C GLU A 201 -3.87 -6.89 -18.69
N PHE A 202 -3.77 -7.30 -17.42
CA PHE A 202 -2.93 -6.64 -16.43
C PHE A 202 -1.46 -6.59 -16.87
N ASP A 203 -0.88 -7.71 -17.29
CA ASP A 203 0.51 -7.78 -17.76
C ASP A 203 0.73 -6.88 -19.00
N LYS A 204 -0.20 -6.87 -19.93
CA LYS A 204 -0.13 -6.02 -21.13
C LYS A 204 -0.16 -4.52 -20.81
N ILE A 205 -0.95 -4.11 -19.81
CA ILE A 205 -1.19 -2.69 -19.49
C ILE A 205 -0.16 -2.20 -18.46
N ILE A 206 0.03 -2.95 -17.38
CA ILE A 206 0.88 -2.58 -16.22
C ILE A 206 2.27 -3.22 -16.33
N GLY A 207 2.33 -4.52 -16.64
CA GLY A 207 3.53 -5.38 -16.58
C GLY A 207 3.69 -6.09 -15.24
N PHE A 208 4.37 -7.22 -15.23
CA PHE A 208 4.81 -7.96 -14.06
C PHE A 208 6.26 -7.64 -13.69
#